data_c79b6bcf541a2ba84f9d38824a7a48c7
#
_entry.id   c79b6bcf541a2ba84f9d38824a7a48c7
#
_cell.length_a   1.000
_cell.length_b   1.000
_cell.length_c   1.000
_cell.angle_alpha   90.00
_cell.angle_beta   90.00
_cell.angle_gamma   90.00
#
_symmetry.space_group_name_H-M   'P 1'
#
loop_
_entity.id
_entity.type
_entity.pdbx_description
1 polymer ?
#
loop_
_entity_poly.entity_id
_entity_poly.type
_entity_poly.pdbx_seq_one_letter_code
_entity_poly.pdbx_strand_id
1 'polypeptide(L)'
;WSSDVCSSDLVLVSRGADEGIELLIRAFCEPGKDAVMYCQPTYGMYSVSAETFGVACRNVQALDNWQLDLQGIADNLDGVKVVFVCSPNNPTGQIINPQDIRSLLEMTRGKALVVADEAYIEFCPQATLAGWLEEYPHLVVLRTLSKAFALAGLRCGFTLANKAVIDLLLKVIAPYPLSTPVADIAAQALAPQGISAMRERVAQILEERQYLVDALKTIPCVEQVFDSETNYILVRFTASSAIFKSLWDQGIILRDQNKQPTLSGCLRITVGTRAESQRVIDALKAEKV
;
A
#
# COMPACT_ATOMS: atom_id res chain seq x y z
N TRP A 1 -15.04 -23.63 13.85
CA TRP A 1 -14.88 -22.24 13.41
C TRP A 1 -16.24 -21.58 13.51
N SER A 2 -16.52 -21.03 14.67
CA SER A 2 -17.64 -20.14 14.80
C SER A 2 -17.31 -18.81 14.12
N SER A 3 -18.30 -18.11 13.66
CA SER A 3 -18.25 -16.73 13.20
C SER A 3 -17.48 -15.78 14.16
N ASP A 4 -17.27 -16.21 15.39
CA ASP A 4 -16.60 -15.47 16.46
C ASP A 4 -15.09 -15.27 16.28
N VAL A 5 -14.43 -16.04 15.40
CA VAL A 5 -12.98 -15.88 15.10
C VAL A 5 -12.74 -14.86 14.00
N CYS A 6 -13.74 -14.54 13.19
CA CYS A 6 -13.62 -13.62 12.06
C CYS A 6 -14.41 -12.32 12.21
N SER A 7 -15.14 -12.13 13.29
CA SER A 7 -16.09 -11.03 13.34
C SER A 7 -16.07 -10.24 14.64
N SER A 8 -15.48 -9.09 14.60
CA SER A 8 -16.36 -7.96 14.85
C SER A 8 -17.17 -7.72 13.57
N ASP A 9 -18.41 -7.29 13.64
CA ASP A 9 -19.25 -6.97 12.46
C ASP A 9 -18.61 -5.98 11.47
N LEU A 10 -17.42 -5.49 11.75
CA LEU A 10 -16.67 -4.46 11.03
C LEU A 10 -15.32 -4.94 10.48
N VAL A 11 -14.88 -6.18 10.75
CA VAL A 11 -13.56 -6.69 10.36
C VAL A 11 -13.65 -8.05 9.71
N LEU A 12 -13.08 -8.19 8.52
CA LEU A 12 -12.85 -9.48 7.86
C LEU A 12 -11.36 -9.78 7.84
N VAL A 13 -10.98 -10.98 8.25
CA VAL A 13 -9.60 -11.48 8.16
C VAL A 13 -9.43 -12.26 6.86
N SER A 14 -8.31 -12.03 6.15
CA SER A 14 -8.05 -12.61 4.84
C SER A 14 -6.57 -12.96 4.65
N ARG A 15 -6.22 -13.63 3.53
CA ARG A 15 -4.83 -14.02 3.18
C ARG A 15 -4.00 -12.82 2.70
N GLY A 16 -3.86 -11.81 3.55
CA GLY A 16 -3.24 -10.53 3.27
C GLY A 16 -4.21 -9.52 2.68
N ALA A 17 -3.78 -8.25 2.58
CA ALA A 17 -4.56 -7.19 1.95
C ALA A 17 -4.89 -7.48 0.47
N ASP A 18 -4.05 -8.25 -0.23
CA ASP A 18 -4.27 -8.62 -1.63
C ASP A 18 -5.59 -9.41 -1.80
N GLU A 19 -5.88 -10.38 -0.92
CA GLU A 19 -7.18 -11.06 -0.97
C GLU A 19 -8.34 -10.10 -0.65
N GLY A 20 -8.12 -9.10 0.22
CA GLY A 20 -9.11 -8.04 0.45
C GLY A 20 -9.43 -7.26 -0.82
N ILE A 21 -8.41 -6.91 -1.62
CA ILE A 21 -8.58 -6.27 -2.94
C ILE A 21 -9.41 -7.17 -3.86
N GLU A 22 -9.05 -8.44 -3.98
CA GLU A 22 -9.75 -9.41 -4.83
C GLU A 22 -11.22 -9.59 -4.42
N LEU A 23 -11.48 -9.74 -3.12
CA LEU A 23 -12.82 -9.91 -2.58
C LEU A 23 -13.72 -8.71 -2.85
N LEU A 24 -13.18 -7.48 -2.72
CA LEU A 24 -13.90 -6.24 -3.03
C LEU A 24 -14.27 -6.16 -4.50
N ILE A 25 -13.34 -6.49 -5.40
CA ILE A 25 -13.61 -6.51 -6.84
C ILE A 25 -14.68 -7.56 -7.17
N ARG A 26 -14.55 -8.77 -6.64
CA ARG A 26 -15.51 -9.87 -6.88
C ARG A 26 -16.91 -9.61 -6.33
N ALA A 27 -17.01 -8.89 -5.20
CA ALA A 27 -18.28 -8.62 -4.56
C ALA A 27 -19.04 -7.43 -5.15
N PHE A 28 -18.31 -6.44 -5.70
CA PHE A 28 -18.89 -5.15 -6.07
C PHE A 28 -18.81 -4.82 -7.57
N CYS A 29 -18.04 -5.57 -8.36
CA CYS A 29 -17.90 -5.31 -9.79
C CYS A 29 -18.47 -6.47 -10.64
N GLU A 30 -19.29 -6.15 -11.62
CA GLU A 30 -19.74 -7.08 -12.64
C GLU A 30 -18.72 -7.14 -13.79
N PRO A 31 -18.13 -8.33 -14.10
CA PRO A 31 -17.17 -8.46 -15.20
C PRO A 31 -17.74 -7.99 -16.53
N GLY A 32 -16.91 -7.28 -17.31
CA GLY A 32 -17.29 -6.75 -18.63
C GLY A 32 -18.23 -5.54 -18.60
N LYS A 33 -18.66 -5.09 -17.42
CA LYS A 33 -19.59 -3.97 -17.26
C LYS A 33 -19.07 -2.87 -16.36
N ASP A 34 -18.58 -3.24 -15.19
CA ASP A 34 -18.11 -2.29 -14.17
C ASP A 34 -16.60 -2.09 -14.26
N ALA A 35 -16.11 -1.06 -13.57
CA ALA A 35 -14.70 -0.73 -13.49
C ALA A 35 -14.23 -0.49 -12.05
N VAL A 36 -12.94 -0.70 -11.83
CA VAL A 36 -12.20 -0.14 -10.69
C VAL A 36 -11.43 1.09 -11.13
N MET A 37 -11.13 1.97 -10.17
CA MET A 37 -10.34 3.18 -10.43
C MET A 37 -9.20 3.31 -9.42
N TYR A 38 -8.09 3.91 -9.85
CA TYR A 38 -6.97 4.31 -9.00
C TYR A 38 -6.14 5.39 -9.69
N CYS A 39 -5.39 6.17 -8.88
CA CYS A 39 -4.46 7.19 -9.40
C CYS A 39 -3.05 6.60 -9.52
N GLN A 40 -2.45 6.67 -10.73
CA GLN A 40 -1.07 6.23 -10.98
C GLN A 40 -0.07 7.36 -10.74
N PRO A 41 1.17 7.06 -10.26
CA PRO A 41 1.73 5.74 -9.95
C PRO A 41 1.25 5.20 -8.60
N THR A 42 0.88 3.92 -8.54
CA THR A 42 0.43 3.27 -7.31
C THR A 42 0.65 1.75 -7.34
N TYR A 43 0.09 1.02 -6.37
CA TYR A 43 0.26 -0.41 -6.22
C TYR A 43 -0.36 -1.19 -7.39
N GLY A 44 0.47 -2.00 -8.07
CA GLY A 44 0.08 -2.68 -9.31
C GLY A 44 -0.95 -3.80 -9.15
N MET A 45 -1.20 -4.30 -7.93
CA MET A 45 -2.15 -5.40 -7.74
C MET A 45 -3.60 -4.99 -7.98
N TYR A 46 -3.92 -3.69 -7.97
CA TYR A 46 -5.28 -3.24 -8.30
C TYR A 46 -5.64 -3.61 -9.74
N SER A 47 -4.73 -3.33 -10.70
CA SER A 47 -4.94 -3.70 -12.10
C SER A 47 -4.89 -5.22 -12.30
N VAL A 48 -3.89 -5.89 -11.72
CA VAL A 48 -3.71 -7.34 -11.86
C VAL A 48 -4.97 -8.08 -11.36
N SER A 49 -5.49 -7.71 -10.20
CA SER A 49 -6.69 -8.32 -9.66
C SER A 49 -7.94 -8.02 -10.51
N ALA A 50 -8.11 -6.76 -10.95
CA ALA A 50 -9.25 -6.39 -11.79
C ALA A 50 -9.23 -7.14 -13.14
N GLU A 51 -8.09 -7.18 -13.81
CA GLU A 51 -7.91 -7.91 -15.07
C GLU A 51 -8.18 -9.41 -14.93
N THR A 52 -7.72 -10.01 -13.80
CA THR A 52 -7.95 -11.44 -13.50
C THR A 52 -9.45 -11.77 -13.40
N PHE A 53 -10.26 -10.83 -12.92
CA PHE A 53 -11.72 -10.97 -12.81
C PHE A 53 -12.48 -10.40 -14.01
N GLY A 54 -11.79 -9.95 -15.06
CA GLY A 54 -12.45 -9.36 -16.25
C GLY A 54 -13.12 -8.02 -15.97
N VAL A 55 -12.65 -7.28 -14.97
CA VAL A 55 -13.14 -5.96 -14.59
C VAL A 55 -12.24 -4.88 -15.19
N ALA A 56 -12.83 -3.86 -15.79
CA ALA A 56 -12.08 -2.76 -16.41
C ALA A 56 -11.34 -1.91 -15.38
N CYS A 57 -10.22 -1.31 -15.80
CA CYS A 57 -9.46 -0.34 -15.00
C CYS A 57 -9.62 1.07 -15.58
N ARG A 58 -9.99 2.03 -14.75
CA ARG A 58 -9.99 3.47 -15.03
C ARG A 58 -8.76 4.08 -14.35
N ASN A 59 -7.72 4.34 -15.12
CA ASN A 59 -6.48 4.92 -14.61
C ASN A 59 -6.56 6.44 -14.72
N VAL A 60 -6.48 7.13 -13.60
CA VAL A 60 -6.31 8.57 -13.53
C VAL A 60 -4.84 8.85 -13.22
N GLN A 61 -4.23 9.82 -13.92
CA GLN A 61 -2.88 10.25 -13.57
C GLN A 61 -2.93 11.09 -12.29
N ALA A 62 -2.12 10.75 -11.29
CA ALA A 62 -1.96 11.62 -10.13
C ALA A 62 -1.36 12.98 -10.54
N LEU A 63 -1.58 14.00 -9.72
CA LEU A 63 -0.95 15.30 -9.89
C LEU A 63 0.59 15.19 -9.81
N ASP A 64 1.33 16.21 -10.20
CA ASP A 64 2.80 16.24 -10.20
C ASP A 64 3.40 15.99 -8.81
N ASN A 65 2.67 16.32 -7.76
CA ASN A 65 3.02 16.04 -6.36
C ASN A 65 2.48 14.69 -5.87
N TRP A 66 1.97 13.84 -6.77
CA TRP A 66 1.38 12.52 -6.53
C TRP A 66 0.15 12.52 -5.60
N GLN A 67 -0.52 13.66 -5.47
CA GLN A 67 -1.83 13.74 -4.83
C GLN A 67 -2.94 13.38 -5.83
N LEU A 68 -4.17 13.20 -5.33
CA LEU A 68 -5.31 12.82 -6.15
C LEU A 68 -5.68 13.93 -7.14
N ASP A 69 -5.85 13.60 -8.40
CA ASP A 69 -6.53 14.47 -9.38
C ASP A 69 -8.04 14.28 -9.23
N LEU A 70 -8.66 15.06 -8.34
CA LEU A 70 -10.10 14.98 -8.06
C LEU A 70 -10.95 15.29 -9.28
N GLN A 71 -10.50 16.19 -10.16
CA GLN A 71 -11.23 16.50 -11.40
C GLN A 71 -11.16 15.32 -12.38
N GLY A 72 -9.95 14.77 -12.59
CA GLY A 72 -9.78 13.59 -13.43
C GLY A 72 -10.56 12.38 -12.91
N ILE A 73 -10.65 12.21 -11.59
CA ILE A 73 -11.50 11.19 -10.96
C ILE A 73 -12.97 11.44 -11.29
N ALA A 74 -13.48 12.67 -11.08
CA ALA A 74 -14.87 13.02 -11.34
C ALA A 74 -15.29 12.74 -12.79
N ASP A 75 -14.43 13.11 -13.74
CA ASP A 75 -14.68 12.96 -15.19
C ASP A 75 -14.71 11.47 -15.64
N ASN A 76 -14.11 10.56 -14.85
CA ASN A 76 -13.99 9.15 -15.18
C ASN A 76 -14.79 8.22 -14.23
N LEU A 77 -15.64 8.75 -13.36
CA LEU A 77 -16.32 7.98 -12.31
C LEU A 77 -17.47 7.10 -12.81
N ASP A 78 -17.99 7.36 -14.03
CA ASP A 78 -19.10 6.58 -14.56
C ASP A 78 -18.75 5.10 -14.74
N GLY A 79 -19.62 4.20 -14.25
CA GLY A 79 -19.39 2.75 -14.26
C GLY A 79 -18.35 2.24 -13.25
N VAL A 80 -17.72 3.12 -12.46
CA VAL A 80 -16.77 2.73 -11.40
C VAL A 80 -17.52 2.27 -10.17
N LYS A 81 -17.13 1.13 -9.61
CA LYS A 81 -17.69 0.57 -8.36
C LYS A 81 -16.73 0.57 -7.18
N VAL A 82 -15.43 0.60 -7.46
CA VAL A 82 -14.39 0.61 -6.42
C VAL A 82 -13.29 1.59 -6.83
N VAL A 83 -12.95 2.51 -5.94
CA VAL A 83 -11.82 3.44 -6.08
C VAL A 83 -10.76 3.07 -5.05
N PHE A 84 -9.58 2.66 -5.50
CA PHE A 84 -8.45 2.33 -4.62
C PHE A 84 -7.58 3.57 -4.38
N VAL A 85 -7.27 3.83 -3.11
CA VAL A 85 -6.37 4.89 -2.65
C VAL A 85 -5.31 4.27 -1.73
N CYS A 86 -4.08 4.15 -2.20
CA CYS A 86 -2.96 3.68 -1.38
C CYS A 86 -2.40 4.84 -0.55
N SER A 87 -2.48 4.77 0.77
CA SER A 87 -1.99 5.83 1.65
C SER A 87 -1.46 5.26 2.99
N PRO A 88 -0.15 5.32 3.23
CA PRO A 88 0.93 5.84 2.36
C PRO A 88 1.07 5.08 1.04
N ASN A 89 1.35 5.81 -0.04
CA ASN A 89 1.33 5.25 -1.39
C ASN A 89 2.60 4.42 -1.71
N ASN A 90 2.41 3.31 -2.36
CA ASN A 90 3.49 2.51 -2.96
C ASN A 90 3.47 2.71 -4.50
N PRO A 91 4.54 3.25 -5.12
CA PRO A 91 5.91 3.32 -4.61
C PRO A 91 6.38 4.70 -4.12
N THR A 92 5.56 5.74 -4.13
CA THR A 92 5.99 7.13 -3.86
C THR A 92 6.32 7.39 -2.39
N GLY A 93 5.72 6.64 -1.46
CA GLY A 93 5.96 6.76 -0.01
C GLY A 93 5.13 7.83 0.69
N GLN A 94 4.35 8.62 -0.02
CA GLN A 94 3.63 9.76 0.53
C GLN A 94 2.24 9.41 1.04
N ILE A 95 1.78 10.17 2.04
CA ILE A 95 0.39 10.17 2.49
C ILE A 95 -0.44 11.00 1.50
N ILE A 96 -1.61 10.51 1.15
CA ILE A 96 -2.61 11.29 0.41
C ILE A 96 -3.26 12.30 1.36
N ASN A 97 -3.44 13.53 0.89
CA ASN A 97 -4.04 14.60 1.65
C ASN A 97 -5.43 14.17 2.18
N PRO A 98 -5.66 14.20 3.49
CA PRO A 98 -6.93 13.81 4.07
C PRO A 98 -8.13 14.59 3.54
N GLN A 99 -7.94 15.87 3.18
CA GLN A 99 -9.02 16.70 2.62
C GLN A 99 -9.42 16.20 1.22
N ASP A 100 -8.45 15.75 0.40
CA ASP A 100 -8.74 15.18 -0.92
C ASP A 100 -9.49 13.85 -0.79
N ILE A 101 -9.13 13.04 0.23
CA ILE A 101 -9.85 11.80 0.52
C ILE A 101 -11.29 12.09 0.97
N ARG A 102 -11.53 13.14 1.80
CA ARG A 102 -12.89 13.56 2.15
C ARG A 102 -13.69 13.97 0.91
N SER A 103 -13.09 14.77 0.05
CA SER A 103 -13.73 15.21 -1.22
C SER A 103 -14.06 14.00 -2.11
N LEU A 104 -13.16 13.03 -2.20
CA LEU A 104 -13.40 11.77 -2.92
C LEU A 104 -14.57 10.98 -2.30
N LEU A 105 -14.63 10.86 -0.97
CA LEU A 105 -15.71 10.17 -0.27
C LEU A 105 -17.06 10.85 -0.53
N GLU A 106 -17.14 12.18 -0.51
CA GLU A 106 -18.37 12.90 -0.85
C GLU A 106 -18.78 12.67 -2.32
N MET A 107 -17.83 12.71 -3.25
CA MET A 107 -18.06 12.52 -4.69
C MET A 107 -18.58 11.11 -5.01
N THR A 108 -18.11 10.10 -4.28
CA THR A 108 -18.41 8.67 -4.52
C THR A 108 -19.61 8.17 -3.74
N ARG A 109 -20.20 8.97 -2.87
CA ARG A 109 -21.34 8.61 -2.02
C ARG A 109 -22.50 8.03 -2.85
N GLY A 110 -22.91 6.82 -2.55
CA GLY A 110 -23.98 6.10 -3.27
C GLY A 110 -23.60 5.61 -4.67
N LYS A 111 -22.35 5.74 -5.11
CA LYS A 111 -21.88 5.35 -6.45
C LYS A 111 -20.82 4.26 -6.40
N ALA A 112 -19.79 4.42 -5.57
CA ALA A 112 -18.65 3.52 -5.48
C ALA A 112 -18.13 3.40 -4.04
N LEU A 113 -17.46 2.29 -3.74
CA LEU A 113 -16.65 2.16 -2.53
C LEU A 113 -15.34 2.93 -2.72
N VAL A 114 -14.84 3.55 -1.66
CA VAL A 114 -13.48 4.05 -1.55
C VAL A 114 -12.69 3.10 -0.67
N VAL A 115 -11.63 2.53 -1.20
CA VAL A 115 -10.78 1.56 -0.50
C VAL A 115 -9.45 2.21 -0.18
N ALA A 116 -9.25 2.56 1.08
CA ALA A 116 -7.99 3.05 1.61
C ALA A 116 -7.06 1.85 1.90
N ASP A 117 -6.04 1.68 1.08
CA ASP A 117 -5.01 0.67 1.32
C ASP A 117 -3.95 1.26 2.26
N GLU A 118 -4.08 0.88 3.52
CA GLU A 118 -3.23 1.31 4.62
C GLU A 118 -2.13 0.27 4.96
N ALA A 119 -1.60 -0.43 3.97
CA ALA A 119 -0.58 -1.46 4.20
C ALA A 119 0.69 -0.96 4.91
N TYR A 120 0.95 0.35 4.91
CA TYR A 120 2.13 0.98 5.53
C TYR A 120 1.79 1.90 6.70
N ILE A 121 0.56 1.93 7.17
CA ILE A 121 0.07 2.93 8.11
C ILE A 121 0.75 2.87 9.49
N GLU A 122 1.27 1.73 9.90
CA GLU A 122 1.98 1.60 11.18
C GLU A 122 3.24 2.48 11.25
N PHE A 123 3.79 2.92 10.09
CA PHE A 123 4.90 3.87 10.01
C PHE A 123 4.46 5.33 10.19
N CYS A 124 3.15 5.62 10.07
CA CYS A 124 2.54 6.95 10.24
C CYS A 124 1.10 6.83 10.79
N PRO A 125 0.90 6.29 12.01
CA PRO A 125 -0.41 5.88 12.51
C PRO A 125 -1.42 7.03 12.65
N GLN A 126 -0.95 8.27 12.69
CA GLN A 126 -1.80 9.47 12.73
C GLN A 126 -2.59 9.69 11.43
N ALA A 127 -2.19 9.07 10.32
CA ALA A 127 -2.83 9.24 9.01
C ALA A 127 -3.94 8.21 8.74
N THR A 128 -4.27 7.33 9.69
CA THR A 128 -5.31 6.32 9.49
C THR A 128 -6.69 6.92 9.26
N LEU A 129 -7.42 6.30 8.35
CA LEU A 129 -8.82 6.63 8.05
C LEU A 129 -9.81 5.71 8.77
N ALA A 130 -9.34 4.75 9.57
CA ALA A 130 -10.21 3.80 10.27
C ALA A 130 -11.27 4.49 11.16
N GLY A 131 -10.94 5.65 11.73
CA GLY A 131 -11.91 6.45 12.52
C GLY A 131 -13.04 7.09 11.71
N TRP A 132 -12.98 7.04 10.36
CA TRP A 132 -14.00 7.63 9.48
C TRP A 132 -15.06 6.62 9.01
N LEU A 133 -14.93 5.33 9.37
CA LEU A 133 -15.82 4.26 8.92
C LEU A 133 -17.29 4.48 9.34
N GLU A 134 -17.53 5.13 10.47
CA GLU A 134 -18.88 5.46 10.92
C GLU A 134 -19.50 6.60 10.10
N GLU A 135 -18.71 7.60 9.73
CA GLU A 135 -19.13 8.76 8.94
C GLU A 135 -19.35 8.41 7.46
N TYR A 136 -18.54 7.47 6.94
CA TYR A 136 -18.54 7.06 5.53
C TYR A 136 -18.79 5.55 5.37
N PRO A 137 -20.05 5.08 5.31
CA PRO A 137 -20.36 3.64 5.22
C PRO A 137 -19.82 2.95 3.96
N HIS A 138 -19.40 3.70 2.93
CA HIS A 138 -18.76 3.21 1.70
C HIS A 138 -17.22 3.31 1.72
N LEU A 139 -16.64 3.72 2.84
CA LEU A 139 -15.19 3.61 3.07
C LEU A 139 -14.86 2.18 3.50
N VAL A 140 -13.77 1.67 2.94
CA VAL A 140 -13.14 0.40 3.32
C VAL A 140 -11.69 0.67 3.64
N VAL A 141 -11.14 0.08 4.69
CA VAL A 141 -9.73 0.20 5.05
C VAL A 141 -9.08 -1.18 4.99
N LEU A 142 -8.00 -1.31 4.21
CA LEU A 142 -7.20 -2.54 4.15
C LEU A 142 -5.96 -2.42 5.05
N ARG A 143 -5.66 -3.48 5.80
CA ARG A 143 -4.51 -3.61 6.68
C ARG A 143 -3.79 -4.94 6.46
N THR A 144 -2.53 -5.03 6.86
CA THR A 144 -1.75 -6.28 6.70
C THR A 144 -0.68 -6.42 7.78
N LEU A 145 -0.39 -7.66 8.17
CA LEU A 145 0.78 -7.98 9.00
C LEU A 145 2.08 -8.10 8.21
N SER A 146 2.03 -7.92 6.88
CA SER A 146 3.17 -8.16 5.98
C SER A 146 4.30 -7.14 6.11
N LYS A 147 4.04 -5.92 6.61
CA LYS A 147 4.98 -4.80 6.59
C LYS A 147 5.56 -4.52 7.97
N ALA A 148 4.96 -3.68 8.79
CA ALA A 148 5.48 -3.30 10.11
C ALA A 148 5.65 -4.50 11.07
N PHE A 149 4.78 -5.48 10.97
CA PHE A 149 4.87 -6.72 11.76
C PHE A 149 5.92 -7.72 11.24
N ALA A 150 6.52 -7.48 10.07
CA ALA A 150 7.52 -8.35 9.42
C ALA A 150 7.02 -9.78 9.15
N LEU A 151 5.71 -9.98 8.97
CA LEU A 151 5.04 -11.27 8.77
C LEU A 151 4.53 -11.45 7.33
N ALA A 152 5.32 -11.03 6.33
CA ALA A 152 4.91 -11.12 4.92
C ALA A 152 4.59 -12.55 4.48
N GLY A 153 5.36 -13.54 4.98
CA GLY A 153 5.16 -14.96 4.69
C GLY A 153 3.92 -15.56 5.39
N LEU A 154 3.38 -14.92 6.42
CA LEU A 154 2.20 -15.38 7.15
C LEU A 154 0.91 -15.26 6.32
N ARG A 155 0.87 -14.35 5.36
CA ARG A 155 -0.30 -14.06 4.53
C ARG A 155 -1.55 -13.74 5.37
N CYS A 156 -1.46 -12.77 6.27
CA CYS A 156 -2.59 -12.32 7.08
C CYS A 156 -2.82 -10.82 6.89
N GLY A 157 -4.07 -10.46 6.63
CA GLY A 157 -4.53 -9.08 6.46
C GLY A 157 -5.98 -8.91 6.93
N PHE A 158 -6.41 -7.66 6.92
CA PHE A 158 -7.70 -7.28 7.48
C PHE A 158 -8.39 -6.29 6.54
N THR A 159 -9.68 -6.49 6.34
CA THR A 159 -10.59 -5.52 5.72
C THR A 159 -11.49 -4.96 6.80
N LEU A 160 -11.42 -3.66 7.04
CA LEU A 160 -12.28 -2.95 7.97
C LEU A 160 -13.32 -2.17 7.14
N ALA A 161 -14.59 -2.38 7.43
CA ALA A 161 -15.66 -1.73 6.68
C ALA A 161 -16.97 -1.72 7.47
N ASN A 162 -17.97 -1.02 6.95
CA ASN A 162 -19.34 -1.12 7.46
C ASN A 162 -19.84 -2.57 7.39
N LYS A 163 -20.67 -2.97 8.35
CA LYS A 163 -21.25 -4.33 8.44
C LYS A 163 -21.84 -4.83 7.12
N ALA A 164 -22.54 -3.98 6.38
CA ALA A 164 -23.16 -4.38 5.11
C ALA A 164 -22.12 -4.79 4.06
N VAL A 165 -20.94 -4.15 4.04
CA VAL A 165 -19.82 -4.53 3.17
C VAL A 165 -19.23 -5.85 3.65
N ILE A 166 -18.97 -6.00 4.95
CA ILE A 166 -18.43 -7.25 5.51
C ILE A 166 -19.36 -8.43 5.23
N ASP A 167 -20.66 -8.29 5.41
CA ASP A 167 -21.65 -9.33 5.11
C ASP A 167 -21.63 -9.79 3.65
N LEU A 168 -21.35 -8.88 2.70
CA LEU A 168 -21.19 -9.23 1.29
C LEU A 168 -19.88 -9.96 1.03
N LEU A 169 -18.77 -9.50 1.63
CA LEU A 169 -17.46 -10.15 1.50
C LEU A 169 -17.47 -11.57 2.07
N LEU A 170 -18.21 -11.82 3.17
CA LEU A 170 -18.40 -13.15 3.76
C LEU A 170 -19.09 -14.14 2.81
N LYS A 171 -19.86 -13.66 1.83
CA LYS A 171 -20.51 -14.53 0.82
C LYS A 171 -19.55 -14.97 -0.29
N VAL A 172 -18.47 -14.26 -0.51
CA VAL A 172 -17.55 -14.50 -1.62
C VAL A 172 -16.17 -15.01 -1.18
N ILE A 173 -15.81 -14.85 0.08
CA ILE A 173 -14.57 -15.40 0.64
C ILE A 173 -14.63 -16.93 0.64
N ALA A 174 -13.47 -17.57 0.42
CA ALA A 174 -13.40 -19.01 0.53
C ALA A 174 -13.75 -19.49 1.96
N PRO A 175 -14.43 -20.61 2.13
CA PRO A 175 -14.59 -21.21 3.45
C PRO A 175 -13.20 -21.56 4.00
N TYR A 176 -12.96 -21.31 5.27
CA TYR A 176 -11.66 -21.56 5.94
C TYR A 176 -10.47 -20.79 5.30
N PRO A 177 -10.55 -19.46 5.18
CA PRO A 177 -9.52 -18.68 4.46
C PRO A 177 -8.16 -18.70 5.15
N LEU A 178 -8.12 -18.90 6.47
CA LEU A 178 -6.90 -18.97 7.27
C LEU A 178 -6.76 -20.31 7.96
N SER A 179 -5.54 -20.84 7.99
CA SER A 179 -5.21 -22.02 8.80
C SER A 179 -5.03 -21.62 10.28
N THR A 180 -5.28 -22.58 11.20
CA THR A 180 -5.08 -22.37 12.64
C THR A 180 -3.70 -21.80 12.99
N PRO A 181 -2.57 -22.34 12.46
CA PRO A 181 -1.26 -21.76 12.77
C PRO A 181 -1.10 -20.29 12.36
N VAL A 182 -1.73 -19.87 11.25
CA VAL A 182 -1.73 -18.46 10.82
C VAL A 182 -2.51 -17.61 11.80
N ALA A 183 -3.69 -18.06 12.23
CA ALA A 183 -4.52 -17.35 13.19
C ALA A 183 -3.81 -17.19 14.56
N ASP A 184 -3.16 -18.27 15.04
CA ASP A 184 -2.44 -18.26 16.31
C ASP A 184 -1.24 -17.30 16.29
N ILE A 185 -0.46 -17.29 15.21
CA ILE A 185 0.67 -16.37 15.04
C ILE A 185 0.17 -14.92 14.92
N ALA A 186 -0.91 -14.69 14.18
CA ALA A 186 -1.52 -13.37 14.04
C ALA A 186 -2.02 -12.85 15.40
N ALA A 187 -2.70 -13.70 16.19
CA ALA A 187 -3.15 -13.35 17.53
C ALA A 187 -1.99 -12.97 18.46
N GLN A 188 -0.88 -13.72 18.42
CA GLN A 188 0.32 -13.39 19.18
C GLN A 188 0.95 -12.06 18.73
N ALA A 189 1.02 -11.81 17.43
CA ALA A 189 1.56 -10.57 16.88
C ALA A 189 0.72 -9.34 17.27
N LEU A 190 -0.59 -9.52 17.43
CA LEU A 190 -1.54 -8.47 17.83
C LEU A 190 -1.75 -8.38 19.36
N ALA A 191 -1.17 -9.28 20.15
CA ALA A 191 -1.15 -9.16 21.59
C ALA A 191 -0.30 -7.94 22.04
N PRO A 192 -0.48 -7.41 23.26
CA PRO A 192 0.23 -6.20 23.73
C PRO A 192 1.75 -6.27 23.53
N GLN A 193 2.38 -7.42 23.79
CA GLN A 193 3.82 -7.64 23.60
C GLN A 193 4.23 -7.58 22.12
N GLY A 194 3.43 -8.20 21.24
CA GLY A 194 3.68 -8.17 19.80
C GLY A 194 3.55 -6.76 19.21
N ILE A 195 2.54 -6.00 19.66
CA ILE A 195 2.36 -4.59 19.28
C ILE A 195 3.52 -3.73 19.80
N SER A 196 3.99 -3.94 21.04
CA SER A 196 5.16 -3.22 21.56
C SER A 196 6.41 -3.49 20.72
N ALA A 197 6.70 -4.75 20.45
CA ALA A 197 7.83 -5.15 19.60
C ALA A 197 7.73 -4.61 18.16
N MET A 198 6.53 -4.53 17.60
CA MET A 198 6.31 -3.90 16.29
C MET A 198 6.62 -2.40 16.35
N ARG A 199 6.15 -1.67 17.36
CA ARG A 199 6.41 -0.24 17.53
C ARG A 199 7.89 0.08 17.72
N GLU A 200 8.62 -0.74 18.46
CA GLU A 200 10.07 -0.62 18.62
C GLU A 200 10.80 -0.78 17.27
N ARG A 201 10.43 -1.81 16.47
CA ARG A 201 10.97 -1.99 15.11
C ARG A 201 10.64 -0.84 14.18
N VAL A 202 9.41 -0.32 14.25
CA VAL A 202 9.01 0.85 13.46
C VAL A 202 9.85 2.05 13.82
N ALA A 203 10.07 2.34 15.12
CA ALA A 203 10.93 3.44 15.56
C ALA A 203 12.36 3.32 15.00
N GLN A 204 12.96 2.12 15.08
CA GLN A 204 14.28 1.85 14.50
C GLN A 204 14.30 2.08 12.97
N ILE A 205 13.28 1.60 12.25
CA ILE A 205 13.19 1.81 10.80
C ILE A 205 13.08 3.30 10.45
N LEU A 206 12.35 4.09 11.23
CA LEU A 206 12.22 5.53 11.00
C LEU A 206 13.56 6.25 11.21
N GLU A 207 14.34 5.88 12.24
CA GLU A 207 15.69 6.40 12.47
C GLU A 207 16.64 6.02 11.30
N GLU A 208 16.62 4.76 10.88
CA GLU A 208 17.44 4.29 9.76
C GLU A 208 17.02 4.92 8.43
N ARG A 209 15.72 5.18 8.24
CA ARG A 209 15.21 5.91 7.08
C ARG A 209 15.83 7.31 7.02
N GLN A 210 15.81 8.04 8.12
CA GLN A 210 16.39 9.38 8.16
C GLN A 210 17.90 9.36 7.85
N TYR A 211 18.64 8.43 8.48
CA TYR A 211 20.05 8.24 8.19
C TYR A 211 20.33 7.98 6.69
N LEU A 212 19.54 7.08 6.07
CA LEU A 212 19.69 6.75 4.65
C LEU A 212 19.34 7.94 3.76
N VAL A 213 18.26 8.68 4.07
CA VAL A 213 17.87 9.91 3.35
C VAL A 213 18.99 10.95 3.36
N ASP A 214 19.57 11.22 4.55
CA ASP A 214 20.62 12.23 4.70
C ASP A 214 21.89 11.85 3.91
N ALA A 215 22.26 10.57 3.94
CA ALA A 215 23.38 10.07 3.17
C ALA A 215 23.13 10.14 1.65
N LEU A 216 21.95 9.70 1.18
CA LEU A 216 21.60 9.71 -0.24
C LEU A 216 21.64 11.11 -0.86
N LYS A 217 21.22 12.14 -0.13
CA LYS A 217 21.26 13.54 -0.58
C LYS A 217 22.67 14.05 -0.89
N THR A 218 23.73 13.37 -0.40
CA THR A 218 25.13 13.75 -0.62
C THR A 218 25.80 13.01 -1.78
N ILE A 219 25.10 12.05 -2.40
CA ILE A 219 25.68 11.18 -3.44
C ILE A 219 25.49 11.82 -4.83
N PRO A 220 26.55 12.02 -5.62
CA PRO A 220 26.46 12.77 -6.88
C PRO A 220 25.51 12.19 -7.94
N CYS A 221 25.35 10.87 -7.99
CA CYS A 221 24.44 10.22 -8.94
C CYS A 221 22.95 10.28 -8.50
N VAL A 222 22.64 10.83 -7.33
CA VAL A 222 21.28 11.02 -6.83
C VAL A 222 20.78 12.41 -7.26
N GLU A 223 19.75 12.43 -8.09
CA GLU A 223 19.11 13.70 -8.51
C GLU A 223 18.10 14.17 -7.46
N GLN A 224 17.31 13.26 -6.91
CA GLN A 224 16.26 13.58 -5.96
C GLN A 224 15.96 12.42 -5.01
N VAL A 225 15.85 12.71 -3.73
CA VAL A 225 15.31 11.82 -2.70
C VAL A 225 13.93 12.33 -2.35
N PHE A 226 12.91 11.50 -2.53
CA PHE A 226 11.53 11.88 -2.24
C PHE A 226 11.16 11.58 -0.77
N ASP A 227 10.28 12.39 -0.21
CA ASP A 227 9.76 12.19 1.14
C ASP A 227 8.96 10.88 1.22
N SER A 228 9.09 10.20 2.34
CA SER A 228 8.42 8.91 2.55
C SER A 228 7.96 8.73 3.98
N GLU A 229 6.74 8.19 4.12
CA GLU A 229 6.14 7.76 5.38
C GLU A 229 6.04 6.23 5.48
N THR A 230 6.96 5.53 4.80
CA THR A 230 6.99 4.06 4.74
C THR A 230 8.33 3.49 5.19
N ASN A 231 8.53 2.19 5.03
CA ASN A 231 9.82 1.50 5.24
C ASN A 231 10.69 1.46 3.98
N TYR A 232 10.48 2.34 3.04
CA TYR A 232 11.32 2.51 1.83
C TYR A 232 11.39 3.98 1.43
N ILE A 233 12.31 4.29 0.53
CA ILE A 233 12.53 5.61 -0.03
C ILE A 233 12.50 5.47 -1.56
N LEU A 234 11.79 6.37 -2.24
CA LEU A 234 11.89 6.53 -3.69
C LEU A 234 13.01 7.53 -3.99
N VAL A 235 13.89 7.18 -4.93
CA VAL A 235 15.06 7.98 -5.28
C VAL A 235 15.18 8.06 -6.79
N ARG A 236 15.38 9.26 -7.33
CA ARG A 236 15.68 9.47 -8.74
C ARG A 236 17.19 9.59 -8.93
N PHE A 237 17.71 8.91 -9.96
CA PHE A 237 19.12 8.83 -10.30
C PHE A 237 19.37 9.31 -11.72
N THR A 238 20.56 9.87 -11.96
CA THR A 238 21.02 10.29 -13.30
C THR A 238 21.08 9.14 -14.31
N ALA A 239 21.44 7.94 -13.85
CA ALA A 239 21.59 6.74 -14.68
C ALA A 239 21.01 5.50 -13.99
N SER A 240 19.73 5.54 -13.64
CA SER A 240 19.06 4.53 -12.82
C SER A 240 19.21 3.09 -13.31
N SER A 241 19.18 2.85 -14.63
CA SER A 241 19.33 1.50 -15.20
C SER A 241 20.72 0.93 -15.02
N ALA A 242 21.76 1.76 -15.19
CA ALA A 242 23.15 1.35 -14.98
C ALA A 242 23.42 1.09 -13.48
N ILE A 243 22.94 1.99 -12.62
CA ILE A 243 23.03 1.85 -11.16
C ILE A 243 22.29 0.60 -10.69
N PHE A 244 21.06 0.36 -11.15
CA PHE A 244 20.31 -0.84 -10.81
C PHE A 244 21.08 -2.10 -11.16
N LYS A 245 21.67 -2.17 -12.38
CA LYS A 245 22.44 -3.32 -12.81
C LYS A 245 23.72 -3.50 -11.96
N SER A 246 24.46 -2.42 -11.72
CA SER A 246 25.69 -2.47 -10.93
C SER A 246 25.44 -2.96 -9.51
N LEU A 247 24.38 -2.47 -8.85
CA LEU A 247 24.02 -2.91 -7.50
C LEU A 247 23.53 -4.35 -7.50
N TRP A 248 22.75 -4.75 -8.50
CA TRP A 248 22.31 -6.14 -8.67
C TRP A 248 23.49 -7.10 -8.77
N ASP A 249 24.49 -6.78 -9.59
CA ASP A 249 25.70 -7.59 -9.78
C ASP A 249 26.52 -7.74 -8.47
N GLN A 250 26.35 -6.78 -7.52
CA GLN A 250 26.93 -6.80 -6.17
C GLN A 250 26.03 -7.49 -5.13
N GLY A 251 24.87 -8.03 -5.54
CA GLY A 251 23.89 -8.67 -4.64
C GLY A 251 23.10 -7.66 -3.79
N ILE A 252 22.98 -6.40 -4.25
CA ILE A 252 22.13 -5.36 -3.67
C ILE A 252 20.92 -5.18 -4.56
N ILE A 253 19.76 -5.68 -4.11
CA ILE A 253 18.55 -5.73 -4.92
C ILE A 253 17.63 -4.57 -4.55
N LEU A 254 17.56 -3.58 -5.43
CA LEU A 254 16.60 -2.49 -5.36
C LEU A 254 15.34 -2.81 -6.16
N ARG A 255 14.33 -1.95 -6.11
CA ARG A 255 13.13 -2.09 -6.94
C ARG A 255 13.11 -1.04 -8.03
N ASP A 256 13.21 -1.48 -9.28
CA ASP A 256 13.09 -0.61 -10.45
C ASP A 256 11.63 -0.11 -10.59
N GLN A 257 11.48 1.22 -10.74
CA GLN A 257 10.21 1.91 -10.91
C GLN A 257 10.10 2.64 -12.27
N ASN A 258 11.10 2.51 -13.14
CA ASN A 258 11.18 3.23 -14.42
C ASN A 258 9.95 3.01 -15.33
N LYS A 259 9.25 1.89 -15.18
CA LYS A 259 8.07 1.57 -16.00
C LYS A 259 6.78 2.22 -15.50
N GLN A 260 6.78 2.76 -14.28
CA GLN A 260 5.62 3.45 -13.73
C GLN A 260 5.53 4.86 -14.32
N PRO A 261 4.31 5.38 -14.58
CA PRO A 261 4.12 6.76 -15.01
C PRO A 261 4.83 7.75 -14.07
N THR A 262 5.45 8.79 -14.61
CA THR A 262 6.18 9.85 -13.89
C THR A 262 7.41 9.41 -13.09
N LEU A 263 7.75 8.12 -13.02
CA LEU A 263 8.84 7.57 -12.23
C LEU A 263 10.09 7.20 -13.06
N SER A 264 10.26 7.81 -14.23
CA SER A 264 11.50 7.66 -15.00
C SER A 264 12.71 8.06 -14.15
N GLY A 265 13.78 7.26 -14.17
CA GLY A 265 14.96 7.47 -13.37
C GLY A 265 14.82 7.01 -11.90
N CYS A 266 13.68 6.46 -11.48
CA CYS A 266 13.42 6.15 -10.09
C CYS A 266 13.69 4.68 -9.72
N LEU A 267 14.38 4.49 -8.60
CA LEU A 267 14.52 3.21 -7.90
C LEU A 267 13.95 3.34 -6.49
N ARG A 268 13.29 2.29 -6.00
CA ARG A 268 12.79 2.23 -4.63
C ARG A 268 13.77 1.41 -3.77
N ILE A 269 14.26 2.02 -2.70
CA ILE A 269 15.21 1.46 -1.75
C ILE A 269 14.46 1.11 -0.47
N THR A 270 14.46 -0.15 -0.07
CA THR A 270 13.89 -0.56 1.22
C THR A 270 14.88 -0.18 2.34
N VAL A 271 14.36 0.39 3.42
CA VAL A 271 15.15 0.70 4.61
C VAL A 271 15.47 -0.61 5.33
N GLY A 272 16.73 -0.90 5.50
CA GLY A 272 17.26 -2.06 6.20
C GLY A 272 17.90 -1.68 7.55
N THR A 273 18.75 -2.56 8.02
CA THR A 273 19.64 -2.29 9.17
C THR A 273 20.69 -1.24 8.80
N ARG A 274 21.38 -0.66 9.81
CA ARG A 274 22.49 0.26 9.60
C ARG A 274 23.57 -0.31 8.67
N ALA A 275 23.91 -1.57 8.82
CA ALA A 275 24.91 -2.24 7.99
C ALA A 275 24.44 -2.40 6.53
N GLU A 276 23.18 -2.72 6.30
CA GLU A 276 22.60 -2.82 4.96
C GLU A 276 22.50 -1.44 4.31
N SER A 277 22.05 -0.43 5.05
CA SER A 277 21.99 0.96 4.57
C SER A 277 23.39 1.47 4.20
N GLN A 278 24.40 1.20 5.03
CA GLN A 278 25.80 1.57 4.76
C GLN A 278 26.32 0.89 3.48
N ARG A 279 26.02 -0.39 3.30
CA ARG A 279 26.41 -1.14 2.09
C ARG A 279 25.82 -0.51 0.82
N VAL A 280 24.56 -0.09 0.85
CA VAL A 280 23.91 0.63 -0.27
C VAL A 280 24.62 1.96 -0.53
N ILE A 281 24.90 2.74 0.52
CA ILE A 281 25.58 4.05 0.45
C ILE A 281 26.97 3.89 -0.16
N ASP A 282 27.76 2.93 0.30
CA ASP A 282 29.13 2.70 -0.18
C ASP A 282 29.15 2.27 -1.65
N ALA A 283 28.23 1.39 -2.04
CA ALA A 283 28.08 0.96 -3.42
C ALA A 283 27.71 2.15 -4.33
N LEU A 284 26.74 2.98 -3.93
CA LEU A 284 26.35 4.17 -4.70
C LEU A 284 27.45 5.22 -4.79
N LYS A 285 28.26 5.41 -3.75
CA LYS A 285 29.43 6.32 -3.77
C LYS A 285 30.55 5.84 -4.69
N ALA A 286 30.64 4.55 -4.94
CA ALA A 286 31.61 3.96 -5.84
C ALA A 286 31.24 4.10 -7.33
N GLU A 287 29.96 4.41 -7.63
CA GLU A 287 29.50 4.62 -9.01
C GLU A 287 30.16 5.85 -9.63
N LYS A 288 30.73 5.65 -10.82
CA LYS A 288 31.39 6.71 -11.62
C LYS A 288 30.44 7.15 -12.74
N VAL A 289 29.27 7.66 -12.37
CA VAL A 289 28.23 8.08 -13.32
C VAL A 289 28.13 9.60 -13.34
#